data_797be628612e16a98a6ec8b2fb08b830
#
_entry.id   797be628612e16a98a6ec8b2fb08b830
#
_cell.length_a   1.000
_cell.length_b   1.000
_cell.length_c   1.000
_cell.angle_alpha   90.00
_cell.angle_beta   90.00
_cell.angle_gamma   90.00
#
_symmetry.space_group_name_H-M   'P 1'
#
loop_
_entity.id
_entity.type
_entity.pdbx_description
1 polymer ?
#
loop_
_entity_poly.entity_id
_entity_poly.type
_entity_poly.pdbx_seq_one_letter_code
_entity_poly.pdbx_strand_id
1 'polypeptide(L)'
;MEDEIRVKIKLVSLIALVALVLTGCSFQNKPNRVDAAHKYYVEKSETPKNNLNVIPTLFFHGGLSNYRGEENMVKAAQEAGVTNSVIRADVDANGKVKLIGTIPNNAVNPIVEVNYRNNVQLDFKENGRYARNVAQTLQNEYGIKKVNMVGHSLGNTSIMYYLLQEAHNPNLPKLNKQVSIGGHFDGLDFKQLPIAIRQPSNLRVNNEGKPNKMNATYREMAKLRTLYPNKEIDVLNIIGNIGGNSDGIVKNASSLSLEYLVAPMAKSYRVVTITGKNAEHGQLTYNKQVEKQIINFLWLQ
;
A
#
# COMPACT_ATOMS: atom_id res chain seq x y z
N MET A 1 6.95 4.78 -31.60
CA MET A 1 8.08 5.74 -31.45
C MET A 1 7.76 6.91 -30.54
N GLU A 2 6.65 7.65 -30.74
CA GLU A 2 6.23 8.74 -29.83
C GLU A 2 5.86 8.25 -28.42
N ASP A 3 5.18 7.13 -28.28
CA ASP A 3 4.81 6.57 -26.98
C ASP A 3 6.04 6.05 -26.20
N GLU A 4 7.02 5.49 -26.89
CA GLU A 4 8.29 5.11 -26.26
C GLU A 4 9.11 6.30 -25.76
N ILE A 5 9.01 7.42 -26.46
CA ILE A 5 9.63 8.69 -26.06
C ILE A 5 8.89 9.28 -24.87
N ARG A 6 7.55 9.23 -24.84
CA ARG A 6 6.74 9.69 -23.69
C ARG A 6 6.97 8.88 -22.42
N VAL A 7 7.13 7.54 -22.55
CA VAL A 7 7.47 6.68 -21.41
C VAL A 7 8.88 6.98 -20.91
N LYS A 8 9.85 7.16 -21.83
CA LYS A 8 11.22 7.54 -21.47
C LYS A 8 11.29 8.93 -20.83
N ILE A 9 10.50 9.91 -21.30
CA ILE A 9 10.45 11.26 -20.72
C ILE A 9 9.83 11.21 -19.33
N LYS A 10 8.75 10.46 -19.11
CA LYS A 10 8.16 10.27 -17.78
C LYS A 10 9.10 9.52 -16.83
N LEU A 11 9.84 8.55 -17.34
CA LEU A 11 10.85 7.80 -16.58
C LEU A 11 12.05 8.69 -16.20
N VAL A 12 12.53 9.54 -17.12
CA VAL A 12 13.60 10.51 -16.87
C VAL A 12 13.16 11.58 -15.88
N SER A 13 11.90 12.05 -15.94
CA SER A 13 11.33 12.98 -14.98
C SER A 13 11.20 12.34 -13.58
N LEU A 14 10.85 11.06 -13.51
CA LEU A 14 10.81 10.28 -12.26
C LEU A 14 12.22 10.16 -11.66
N ILE A 15 13.23 9.89 -12.48
CA ILE A 15 14.63 9.77 -12.08
C ILE A 15 15.20 11.12 -11.62
N ALA A 16 14.89 12.21 -12.32
CA ALA A 16 15.33 13.56 -11.96
C ALA A 16 14.73 14.04 -10.64
N LEU A 17 13.47 13.70 -10.35
CA LEU A 17 12.81 14.09 -9.11
C LEU A 17 13.36 13.31 -7.90
N VAL A 18 13.68 12.03 -8.06
CA VAL A 18 14.35 11.23 -7.02
C VAL A 18 15.77 11.75 -6.75
N ALA A 19 16.50 12.22 -7.77
CA ALA A 19 17.83 12.83 -7.62
C ALA A 19 17.77 14.18 -6.88
N LEU A 20 16.75 15.01 -7.11
CA LEU A 20 16.56 16.29 -6.44
C LEU A 20 16.24 16.16 -4.95
N VAL A 21 15.54 15.10 -4.55
CA VAL A 21 15.25 14.80 -3.12
C VAL A 21 16.52 14.34 -2.39
N LEU A 22 17.48 13.72 -3.10
CA LEU A 22 18.72 13.22 -2.49
C LEU A 22 19.81 14.29 -2.34
N THR A 23 19.74 15.42 -3.06
CA THR A 23 20.73 16.50 -2.99
C THR A 23 20.40 17.55 -1.92
N GLY A 24 19.20 17.51 -1.34
CA GLY A 24 18.75 18.51 -0.34
C GLY A 24 19.07 18.21 1.12
N CYS A 25 19.63 17.05 1.46
CA CYS A 25 19.99 16.70 2.84
C CYS A 25 21.51 16.60 3.00
N SER A 26 22.16 17.71 3.37
CA SER A 26 23.49 17.68 3.93
C SER A 26 23.44 17.05 5.32
N PHE A 27 23.94 15.81 5.44
CA PHE A 27 24.12 15.15 6.72
C PHE A 27 25.20 15.87 7.52
N GLN A 28 24.80 16.65 8.51
CA GLN A 28 25.68 17.00 9.61
C GLN A 28 25.69 15.83 10.60
N ASN A 29 26.82 15.15 10.68
CA ASN A 29 27.12 14.19 11.73
C ASN A 29 27.04 14.86 13.10
N LYS A 30 26.10 14.46 13.96
CA LYS A 30 26.15 14.65 15.41
C LYS A 30 26.29 13.29 16.09
N PRO A 31 27.13 13.23 17.17
CA PRO A 31 27.51 11.96 17.77
C PRO A 31 26.39 11.32 18.59
N ASN A 32 26.46 10.01 18.71
CA ASN A 32 25.64 9.08 19.45
C ASN A 32 25.06 9.66 20.78
N ARG A 33 23.72 9.63 20.86
CA ARG A 33 23.02 9.46 22.13
C ARG A 33 22.16 8.21 22.02
N VAL A 34 22.57 7.23 22.80
CA VAL A 34 21.85 6.01 23.10
C VAL A 34 20.64 6.38 23.97
N ASP A 35 19.52 5.71 23.73
CA ASP A 35 18.36 5.62 24.60
C ASP A 35 17.57 6.90 24.92
N ALA A 36 16.60 7.21 24.04
CA ALA A 36 15.34 7.75 24.50
C ALA A 36 14.26 6.72 24.15
N ALA A 37 13.82 5.99 25.16
CA ALA A 37 12.65 5.15 25.10
C ALA A 37 11.52 5.94 24.43
N HIS A 38 10.99 5.42 23.31
CA HIS A 38 9.76 5.90 22.73
C HIS A 38 8.66 5.72 23.77
N LYS A 39 8.36 6.78 24.51
CA LYS A 39 7.15 6.86 25.30
C LYS A 39 5.99 6.82 24.30
N TYR A 40 5.42 5.64 24.11
CA TYR A 40 4.11 5.51 23.50
C TYR A 40 3.14 6.32 24.35
N TYR A 41 2.73 7.48 23.85
CA TYR A 41 1.54 8.12 24.34
C TYR A 41 0.39 7.20 23.95
N VAL A 42 -0.08 6.40 24.89
CA VAL A 42 -1.41 5.81 24.82
C VAL A 42 -2.35 6.99 25.05
N GLU A 43 -2.75 7.66 23.95
CA GLU A 43 -3.90 8.55 24.00
C GLU A 43 -5.06 7.70 24.48
N LYS A 44 -5.68 8.15 25.58
CA LYS A 44 -6.91 7.57 26.10
C LYS A 44 -7.87 7.43 24.94
N SER A 45 -8.36 6.22 24.67
CA SER A 45 -9.44 5.95 23.73
C SER A 45 -10.61 6.86 24.06
N GLU A 46 -10.76 7.96 23.31
CA GLU A 46 -11.97 8.76 23.36
C GLU A 46 -13.12 7.87 22.89
N THR A 47 -14.28 7.99 23.54
CA THR A 47 -15.48 7.30 23.08
C THR A 47 -15.76 7.75 21.65
N PRO A 48 -15.92 6.82 20.65
CA PRO A 48 -16.16 7.20 19.28
C PRO A 48 -17.37 8.13 19.17
N LYS A 49 -17.27 9.18 18.35
CA LYS A 49 -18.37 10.12 18.11
C LYS A 49 -19.57 9.43 17.47
N ASN A 50 -19.31 8.42 16.66
CA ASN A 50 -20.29 7.52 16.05
C ASN A 50 -19.81 6.08 16.25
N ASN A 51 -20.71 5.10 16.20
CA ASN A 51 -20.35 3.68 16.30
C ASN A 51 -20.96 2.94 15.11
N LEU A 52 -20.22 2.91 14.00
CA LEU A 52 -20.67 2.28 12.77
C LEU A 52 -20.21 0.83 12.70
N ASN A 53 -21.13 -0.08 12.40
CA ASN A 53 -20.82 -1.50 12.19
C ASN A 53 -20.55 -1.77 10.69
N VAL A 54 -19.53 -1.13 10.13
CA VAL A 54 -19.13 -1.26 8.73
C VAL A 54 -17.63 -1.54 8.63
N ILE A 55 -17.18 -2.08 7.49
CA ILE A 55 -15.78 -2.33 7.19
C ILE A 55 -15.38 -1.42 6.02
N PRO A 56 -14.80 -0.23 6.27
CA PRO A 56 -14.35 0.64 5.21
C PRO A 56 -13.18 0.03 4.44
N THR A 57 -13.08 0.37 3.14
CA THR A 57 -11.94 0.01 2.30
C THR A 57 -11.08 1.24 2.06
N LEU A 58 -9.82 1.19 2.49
CA LEU A 58 -8.83 2.25 2.35
C LEU A 58 -8.03 2.01 1.07
N PHE A 59 -7.99 2.99 0.17
CA PHE A 59 -7.19 2.97 -1.04
C PHE A 59 -5.94 3.83 -0.89
N PHE A 60 -4.75 3.23 -1.06
CA PHE A 60 -3.45 3.88 -0.95
C PHE A 60 -2.81 3.99 -2.32
N HIS A 61 -2.61 5.21 -2.79
CA HIS A 61 -2.06 5.52 -4.11
C HIS A 61 -0.55 5.21 -4.22
N GLY A 62 -0.08 5.10 -5.45
CA GLY A 62 1.32 4.93 -5.79
C GLY A 62 2.18 6.18 -5.56
N GLY A 63 3.50 6.03 -5.65
CA GLY A 63 4.44 7.15 -5.60
C GLY A 63 4.18 8.17 -6.71
N LEU A 64 4.43 9.46 -6.43
CA LEU A 64 4.19 10.59 -7.33
C LEU A 64 2.73 10.78 -7.76
N SER A 65 1.80 10.05 -7.12
CA SER A 65 0.37 10.10 -7.37
C SER A 65 -0.36 10.82 -6.22
N ASN A 66 -1.66 10.77 -6.24
CA ASN A 66 -2.57 11.23 -5.20
C ASN A 66 -3.84 10.37 -5.25
N TYR A 67 -4.86 10.65 -4.42
CA TYR A 67 -6.09 9.88 -4.36
C TYR A 67 -6.76 9.62 -5.73
N ARG A 68 -6.57 10.50 -6.72
CA ARG A 68 -7.15 10.34 -8.07
C ARG A 68 -6.53 9.19 -8.86
N GLY A 69 -5.35 8.70 -8.45
CA GLY A 69 -4.73 7.53 -9.07
C GLY A 69 -5.60 6.27 -8.98
N GLU A 70 -6.45 6.19 -7.96
CA GLU A 70 -7.34 5.06 -7.68
C GLU A 70 -8.82 5.36 -8.01
N GLU A 71 -9.14 6.58 -8.47
CA GLU A 71 -10.50 7.07 -8.71
C GLU A 71 -11.31 6.18 -9.66
N ASN A 72 -10.68 5.56 -10.67
CA ASN A 72 -11.38 4.66 -11.59
C ASN A 72 -11.87 3.38 -10.90
N MET A 73 -11.06 2.80 -10.00
CA MET A 73 -11.47 1.64 -9.22
C MET A 73 -12.60 2.00 -8.25
N VAL A 74 -12.55 3.18 -7.66
CA VAL A 74 -13.60 3.70 -6.78
C VAL A 74 -14.90 3.94 -7.55
N LYS A 75 -14.84 4.58 -8.73
CA LYS A 75 -16.00 4.75 -9.61
C LYS A 75 -16.59 3.41 -10.05
N ALA A 76 -15.75 2.46 -10.42
CA ALA A 76 -16.23 1.11 -10.80
C ALA A 76 -16.97 0.43 -9.64
N ALA A 77 -16.53 0.60 -8.41
CA ALA A 77 -17.24 0.10 -7.23
C ALA A 77 -18.61 0.79 -7.03
N GLN A 78 -18.68 2.10 -7.25
CA GLN A 78 -19.95 2.85 -7.20
C GLN A 78 -20.89 2.42 -8.32
N GLU A 79 -20.40 2.30 -9.56
CA GLU A 79 -21.17 1.85 -10.73
C GLU A 79 -21.70 0.41 -10.55
N ALA A 80 -20.94 -0.45 -9.89
CA ALA A 80 -21.36 -1.81 -9.53
C ALA A 80 -22.34 -1.85 -8.35
N GLY A 81 -22.67 -0.71 -7.73
CA GLY A 81 -23.60 -0.60 -6.60
C GLY A 81 -23.11 -1.26 -5.31
N VAL A 82 -21.80 -1.58 -5.20
CA VAL A 82 -21.26 -2.24 -4.01
C VAL A 82 -20.88 -1.27 -2.90
N THR A 83 -20.82 0.03 -3.18
CA THR A 83 -20.63 1.11 -2.20
C THR A 83 -21.57 2.28 -2.47
N ASN A 84 -22.01 2.95 -1.41
CA ASN A 84 -22.80 4.18 -1.49
C ASN A 84 -22.14 5.37 -0.78
N SER A 85 -20.92 5.20 -0.29
CA SER A 85 -20.23 6.21 0.50
C SER A 85 -18.75 6.24 0.19
N VAL A 86 -18.26 7.40 -0.25
CA VAL A 86 -16.83 7.65 -0.51
C VAL A 86 -16.44 8.92 0.25
N ILE A 87 -15.37 8.84 1.03
CA ILE A 87 -14.74 9.98 1.68
C ILE A 87 -13.25 9.98 1.37
N ARG A 88 -12.56 11.08 1.69
CA ARG A 88 -11.12 11.16 1.54
C ARG A 88 -10.43 11.42 2.89
N ALA A 89 -9.27 10.82 3.09
CA ALA A 89 -8.39 11.08 4.21
C ALA A 89 -7.12 11.78 3.71
N ASP A 90 -7.03 13.10 3.87
CA ASP A 90 -5.83 13.89 3.58
C ASP A 90 -4.83 13.73 4.73
N VAL A 91 -3.62 13.26 4.41
CA VAL A 91 -2.52 13.08 5.37
C VAL A 91 -1.42 14.07 5.04
N ASP A 92 -1.12 14.98 5.96
CA ASP A 92 -0.03 15.95 5.78
C ASP A 92 1.36 15.31 5.93
N ALA A 93 2.42 16.08 5.68
CA ALA A 93 3.79 15.58 5.77
C ALA A 93 4.21 15.12 7.18
N ASN A 94 3.51 15.57 8.22
CA ASN A 94 3.72 15.17 9.61
C ASN A 94 2.85 13.96 10.03
N GLY A 95 2.00 13.48 9.11
CA GLY A 95 1.09 12.37 9.35
C GLY A 95 -0.22 12.75 10.03
N LYS A 96 -0.54 14.04 10.16
CA LYS A 96 -1.84 14.50 10.65
C LYS A 96 -2.91 14.22 9.59
N VAL A 97 -4.01 13.60 10.03
CA VAL A 97 -5.13 13.22 9.16
C VAL A 97 -6.25 14.23 9.25
N LYS A 98 -6.80 14.58 8.09
CA LYS A 98 -8.04 15.34 7.95
C LYS A 98 -9.01 14.56 7.06
N LEU A 99 -10.16 14.17 7.60
CA LEU A 99 -11.23 13.58 6.80
C LEU A 99 -11.97 14.67 6.01
N ILE A 100 -12.23 14.38 4.74
CA ILE A 100 -13.00 15.21 3.82
C ILE A 100 -14.25 14.41 3.43
N GLY A 101 -15.39 14.88 3.87
CA GLY A 101 -16.66 14.14 3.83
C GLY A 101 -16.95 13.42 5.14
N THR A 102 -18.06 12.72 5.19
CA THR A 102 -18.54 11.95 6.36
C THR A 102 -19.06 10.59 5.92
N ILE A 103 -18.86 9.57 6.74
CA ILE A 103 -19.48 8.26 6.55
C ILE A 103 -20.88 8.30 7.19
N PRO A 104 -21.96 8.18 6.41
CA PRO A 104 -23.31 8.22 6.96
C PRO A 104 -23.65 6.92 7.70
N ASN A 105 -24.65 6.97 8.59
CA ASN A 105 -25.06 5.80 9.38
C ASN A 105 -25.58 4.62 8.55
N ASN A 106 -26.10 4.90 7.35
CA ASN A 106 -26.56 3.90 6.39
C ASN A 106 -25.52 3.56 5.30
N ALA A 107 -24.24 3.81 5.58
CA ALA A 107 -23.18 3.49 4.64
C ALA A 107 -23.09 1.98 4.38
N VAL A 108 -22.95 1.64 3.12
CA VAL A 108 -22.69 0.29 2.65
C VAL A 108 -21.27 0.27 2.08
N ASN A 109 -20.40 -0.57 2.65
CA ASN A 109 -19.01 -0.74 2.21
C ASN A 109 -18.29 0.61 1.93
N PRO A 110 -18.21 1.52 2.88
CA PRO A 110 -17.64 2.84 2.63
C PRO A 110 -16.20 2.75 2.13
N ILE A 111 -15.85 3.64 1.21
CA ILE A 111 -14.49 3.77 0.67
C ILE A 111 -13.84 5.01 1.25
N VAL A 112 -12.56 4.89 1.59
CA VAL A 112 -11.71 5.98 2.03
C VAL A 112 -10.53 6.12 1.08
N GLU A 113 -10.53 7.16 0.26
CA GLU A 113 -9.41 7.52 -0.60
C GLU A 113 -8.32 8.19 0.25
N VAL A 114 -7.22 7.50 0.49
CA VAL A 114 -6.11 8.06 1.27
C VAL A 114 -5.23 8.90 0.36
N ASN A 115 -4.95 10.13 0.78
CA ASN A 115 -4.20 11.11 0.02
C ASN A 115 -2.99 11.60 0.83
N TYR A 116 -1.80 11.15 0.47
CA TYR A 116 -0.55 11.57 1.12
C TYR A 116 0.02 12.84 0.50
N ARG A 117 0.23 13.89 1.29
CA ARG A 117 0.94 15.08 0.84
C ARG A 117 2.41 14.76 0.50
N ASN A 118 3.06 13.90 1.30
CA ASN A 118 4.37 13.35 0.98
C ASN A 118 4.22 12.04 0.18
N ASN A 119 3.95 12.17 -1.11
CA ASN A 119 3.66 11.06 -2.02
C ASN A 119 4.91 10.38 -2.62
N VAL A 120 6.11 10.74 -2.12
CA VAL A 120 7.40 10.14 -2.49
C VAL A 120 8.17 9.64 -1.27
N GLN A 121 7.45 9.33 -0.18
CA GLN A 121 8.06 8.87 1.06
C GLN A 121 8.77 7.52 0.87
N LEU A 122 10.10 7.52 1.02
CA LEU A 122 10.94 6.33 0.90
C LEU A 122 11.29 5.70 2.25
N ASP A 123 10.97 6.35 3.37
CA ASP A 123 10.93 5.69 4.68
C ASP A 123 9.58 4.95 4.81
N PHE A 124 9.62 3.65 4.59
CA PHE A 124 8.41 2.82 4.60
C PHE A 124 7.78 2.70 6.01
N LYS A 125 8.54 2.98 7.08
CA LYS A 125 8.00 3.06 8.44
C LYS A 125 7.07 4.26 8.58
N GLU A 126 7.39 5.38 7.94
CA GLU A 126 6.53 6.54 7.88
C GLU A 126 5.24 6.25 7.08
N ASN A 127 5.33 5.48 5.99
CA ASN A 127 4.14 5.05 5.25
C ASN A 127 3.21 4.20 6.12
N GLY A 128 3.78 3.29 6.94
CA GLY A 128 3.02 2.53 7.95
C GLY A 128 2.38 3.42 9.00
N ARG A 129 3.14 4.41 9.51
CA ARG A 129 2.62 5.40 10.47
C ARG A 129 1.49 6.24 9.89
N TYR A 130 1.56 6.63 8.62
CA TYR A 130 0.47 7.36 7.95
C TYR A 130 -0.79 6.49 7.86
N ALA A 131 -0.66 5.22 7.46
CA ALA A 131 -1.78 4.29 7.42
C ALA A 131 -2.38 4.05 8.81
N ARG A 132 -1.54 3.90 9.84
CA ARG A 132 -1.96 3.82 11.24
C ARG A 132 -2.79 5.04 11.66
N ASN A 133 -2.33 6.24 11.35
CA ASN A 133 -3.02 7.46 11.73
C ASN A 133 -4.40 7.58 11.05
N VAL A 134 -4.52 7.13 9.77
CA VAL A 134 -5.82 7.06 9.09
C VAL A 134 -6.74 6.06 9.80
N ALA A 135 -6.26 4.85 10.08
CA ALA A 135 -7.04 3.83 10.78
C ALA A 135 -7.49 4.30 12.18
N GLN A 136 -6.57 4.92 12.94
CA GLN A 136 -6.89 5.49 14.26
C GLN A 136 -7.94 6.60 14.17
N THR A 137 -7.85 7.47 13.16
CA THR A 137 -8.84 8.54 12.96
C THR A 137 -10.23 7.96 12.67
N LEU A 138 -10.30 6.93 11.82
CA LEU A 138 -11.57 6.25 11.53
C LEU A 138 -12.15 5.55 12.76
N GLN A 139 -11.29 4.95 13.58
CA GLN A 139 -11.74 4.36 14.85
C GLN A 139 -12.28 5.43 15.81
N ASN A 140 -11.57 6.54 15.99
CA ASN A 140 -11.96 7.60 16.91
C ASN A 140 -13.25 8.30 16.46
N GLU A 141 -13.42 8.54 15.15
CA GLU A 141 -14.60 9.25 14.64
C GLU A 141 -15.82 8.32 14.49
N TYR A 142 -15.63 7.06 14.08
CA TYR A 142 -16.71 6.17 13.65
C TYR A 142 -16.76 4.81 14.36
N GLY A 143 -15.87 4.55 15.31
CA GLY A 143 -15.83 3.26 16.02
C GLY A 143 -15.41 2.08 15.15
N ILE A 144 -14.73 2.33 14.03
CA ILE A 144 -14.33 1.29 13.08
C ILE A 144 -13.38 0.28 13.73
N LYS A 145 -13.73 -1.00 13.65
CA LYS A 145 -12.96 -2.11 14.24
C LYS A 145 -12.19 -2.94 13.22
N LYS A 146 -12.60 -2.89 11.95
CA LYS A 146 -11.96 -3.60 10.84
C LYS A 146 -11.89 -2.70 9.61
N VAL A 147 -10.86 -2.90 8.79
CA VAL A 147 -10.69 -2.22 7.51
C VAL A 147 -10.25 -3.21 6.45
N ASN A 148 -10.60 -2.95 5.19
CA ASN A 148 -9.91 -3.53 4.05
C ASN A 148 -8.88 -2.51 3.55
N MET A 149 -7.78 -2.98 2.98
CA MET A 149 -6.74 -2.11 2.44
C MET A 149 -6.37 -2.53 1.02
N VAL A 150 -6.35 -1.56 0.11
CA VAL A 150 -5.93 -1.69 -1.29
C VAL A 150 -4.73 -0.79 -1.50
N GLY A 151 -3.62 -1.34 -1.95
CA GLY A 151 -2.41 -0.57 -2.23
C GLY A 151 -1.97 -0.73 -3.68
N HIS A 152 -1.68 0.37 -4.34
CA HIS A 152 -1.03 0.38 -5.64
C HIS A 152 0.44 0.81 -5.48
N SER A 153 1.38 0.07 -6.11
CA SER A 153 2.80 0.44 -6.11
C SER A 153 3.33 0.74 -4.70
N LEU A 154 3.83 1.98 -4.47
CA LEU A 154 4.30 2.46 -3.16
C LEU A 154 3.21 2.35 -2.06
N GLY A 155 1.94 2.47 -2.41
CA GLY A 155 0.83 2.32 -1.46
C GLY A 155 0.82 0.97 -0.72
N ASN A 156 1.40 -0.07 -1.32
CA ASN A 156 1.55 -1.37 -0.65
C ASN A 156 2.46 -1.30 0.59
N THR A 157 3.44 -0.41 0.60
CA THR A 157 4.33 -0.25 1.77
C THR A 157 3.58 0.25 2.99
N SER A 158 2.52 1.05 2.79
CA SER A 158 1.63 1.50 3.87
C SER A 158 0.96 0.31 4.57
N ILE A 159 0.48 -0.66 3.80
CA ILE A 159 -0.18 -1.86 4.32
C ILE A 159 0.83 -2.76 5.07
N MET A 160 1.98 -3.04 4.42
CA MET A 160 2.99 -3.92 4.98
C MET A 160 3.57 -3.38 6.29
N TYR A 161 3.86 -2.08 6.34
CA TYR A 161 4.42 -1.46 7.54
C TYR A 161 3.36 -1.15 8.59
N TYR A 162 2.09 -0.92 8.22
CA TYR A 162 0.98 -0.94 9.18
C TYR A 162 0.93 -2.29 9.92
N LEU A 163 1.00 -3.40 9.21
CA LEU A 163 1.01 -4.73 9.81
C LEU A 163 2.26 -5.01 10.64
N LEU A 164 3.45 -4.59 10.17
CA LEU A 164 4.69 -4.76 10.94
C LEU A 164 4.65 -4.04 12.29
N GLN A 165 4.02 -2.88 12.33
CA GLN A 165 3.99 -2.01 13.50
C GLN A 165 2.80 -2.31 14.42
N GLU A 166 1.64 -2.70 13.85
CA GLU A 166 0.36 -2.62 14.55
C GLU A 166 -0.49 -3.90 14.48
N ALA A 167 -0.03 -4.99 13.85
CA ALA A 167 -0.84 -6.20 13.63
C ALA A 167 -1.50 -6.76 14.90
N HIS A 168 -0.87 -6.59 16.05
CA HIS A 168 -1.35 -7.06 17.35
C HIS A 168 -1.82 -5.93 18.29
N ASN A 169 -1.94 -4.72 17.79
CA ASN A 169 -2.45 -3.60 18.58
C ASN A 169 -3.98 -3.69 18.71
N PRO A 170 -4.53 -3.97 19.91
CA PRO A 170 -5.97 -4.12 20.10
C PRO A 170 -6.74 -2.80 19.99
N ASN A 171 -6.02 -1.67 20.02
CA ASN A 171 -6.58 -0.33 19.96
C ASN A 171 -6.67 0.23 18.54
N LEU A 172 -6.43 -0.59 17.53
CA LEU A 172 -6.50 -0.18 16.12
C LEU A 172 -7.40 -1.13 15.32
N PRO A 173 -8.01 -0.64 14.24
CA PRO A 173 -8.78 -1.47 13.34
C PRO A 173 -7.95 -2.63 12.79
N LYS A 174 -8.45 -3.84 12.88
CA LYS A 174 -7.82 -5.02 12.30
C LYS A 174 -7.96 -5.00 10.77
N LEU A 175 -6.91 -5.43 10.06
CA LEU A 175 -7.00 -5.69 8.63
C LEU A 175 -7.87 -6.94 8.37
N ASN A 176 -8.86 -6.80 7.48
CA ASN A 176 -9.80 -7.86 7.12
C ASN A 176 -9.46 -8.47 5.75
N LYS A 177 -9.27 -7.63 4.72
CA LYS A 177 -8.84 -8.05 3.38
C LYS A 177 -7.72 -7.15 2.89
N GLN A 178 -6.73 -7.74 2.20
CA GLN A 178 -5.62 -7.03 1.58
C GLN A 178 -5.65 -7.23 0.07
N VAL A 179 -5.61 -6.12 -0.68
CA VAL A 179 -5.38 -6.14 -2.14
C VAL A 179 -4.08 -5.41 -2.44
N SER A 180 -3.19 -6.10 -3.13
CA SER A 180 -1.94 -5.54 -3.63
C SER A 180 -2.01 -5.43 -5.15
N ILE A 181 -1.67 -4.26 -5.70
CA ILE A 181 -1.64 -4.00 -7.13
C ILE A 181 -0.24 -3.51 -7.49
N GLY A 182 0.49 -4.24 -8.34
CA GLY A 182 1.83 -3.87 -8.76
C GLY A 182 2.79 -3.58 -7.60
N GLY A 183 2.71 -4.34 -6.50
CA GLY A 183 3.53 -4.15 -5.31
C GLY A 183 5.00 -4.49 -5.58
N HIS A 184 5.93 -3.68 -5.04
CA HIS A 184 7.38 -3.86 -5.21
C HIS A 184 8.05 -4.28 -3.90
N PHE A 185 7.69 -5.48 -3.38
CA PHE A 185 8.08 -5.90 -2.02
C PHE A 185 9.59 -6.07 -1.86
N ASP A 186 10.28 -6.67 -2.84
CA ASP A 186 11.74 -6.77 -2.82
C ASP A 186 12.40 -5.68 -3.70
N GLY A 187 11.76 -4.52 -3.77
CA GLY A 187 12.27 -3.29 -4.35
C GLY A 187 12.01 -3.12 -5.84
N LEU A 188 12.55 -2.02 -6.35
CA LEU A 188 12.51 -1.60 -7.76
C LEU A 188 13.91 -1.65 -8.37
N ASP A 189 14.01 -2.03 -9.66
CA ASP A 189 15.29 -2.11 -10.38
C ASP A 189 15.72 -0.74 -10.94
N PHE A 190 15.82 0.26 -10.04
CA PHE A 190 16.35 1.58 -10.36
C PHE A 190 17.64 1.84 -9.59
N LYS A 191 18.75 2.05 -10.33
CA LYS A 191 20.09 2.26 -9.76
C LYS A 191 20.18 3.46 -8.82
N GLN A 192 19.31 4.47 -9.02
CA GLN A 192 19.24 5.72 -8.25
C GLN A 192 18.60 5.54 -6.86
N LEU A 193 17.84 4.48 -6.66
CA LEU A 193 17.23 4.23 -5.35
C LEU A 193 18.28 3.88 -4.29
N PRO A 194 18.04 4.23 -3.03
CA PRO A 194 18.84 3.73 -1.91
C PRO A 194 18.95 2.19 -1.95
N ILE A 195 20.13 1.66 -1.64
CA ILE A 195 20.38 0.22 -1.71
C ILE A 195 19.42 -0.61 -0.85
N ALA A 196 18.93 -0.02 0.24
CA ALA A 196 18.01 -0.67 1.16
C ALA A 196 16.66 -1.05 0.53
N ILE A 197 16.21 -0.26 -0.47
CA ILE A 197 14.92 -0.42 -1.15
C ILE A 197 15.09 -0.79 -2.63
N ARG A 198 16.34 -0.96 -3.09
CA ARG A 198 16.64 -1.35 -4.46
C ARG A 198 16.45 -2.85 -4.62
N GLN A 199 15.89 -3.27 -5.76
CA GLN A 199 15.78 -4.67 -6.11
C GLN A 199 17.16 -5.30 -6.26
N PRO A 200 17.42 -6.47 -5.65
CA PRO A 200 18.65 -7.22 -5.88
C PRO A 200 18.80 -7.65 -7.34
N SER A 201 20.04 -7.66 -7.85
CA SER A 201 20.32 -8.13 -9.21
C SER A 201 19.97 -9.61 -9.38
N ASN A 202 19.39 -9.98 -10.53
CA ASN A 202 18.95 -11.35 -10.83
C ASN A 202 17.95 -11.91 -9.81
N LEU A 203 17.05 -11.06 -9.33
CA LEU A 203 15.98 -11.47 -8.44
C LEU A 203 15.09 -12.52 -9.12
N ARG A 204 14.85 -13.61 -8.41
CA ARG A 204 13.93 -14.70 -8.77
C ARG A 204 13.22 -15.16 -7.50
N VAL A 205 12.05 -15.73 -7.65
CA VAL A 205 11.32 -16.38 -6.55
C VAL A 205 11.16 -17.88 -6.84
N ASN A 206 11.11 -18.69 -5.79
CA ASN A 206 10.76 -20.10 -5.90
C ASN A 206 9.21 -20.29 -5.89
N ASN A 207 8.75 -21.52 -5.88
CA ASN A 207 7.31 -21.87 -5.90
C ASN A 207 6.53 -21.39 -4.66
N GLU A 208 7.20 -20.96 -3.60
CA GLU A 208 6.60 -20.40 -2.38
C GLU A 208 6.72 -18.87 -2.34
N GLY A 209 7.10 -18.24 -3.45
CA GLY A 209 7.35 -16.82 -3.52
C GLY A 209 8.62 -16.34 -2.82
N LYS A 210 9.46 -17.26 -2.28
CA LYS A 210 10.69 -16.89 -1.57
C LYS A 210 11.75 -16.37 -2.53
N PRO A 211 12.23 -15.13 -2.36
CA PRO A 211 13.28 -14.60 -3.21
C PRO A 211 14.64 -15.24 -2.93
N ASN A 212 15.44 -15.37 -3.98
CA ASN A 212 16.82 -15.88 -3.90
C ASN A 212 17.79 -14.87 -3.24
N LYS A 213 17.42 -13.60 -3.21
CA LYS A 213 18.13 -12.50 -2.57
C LYS A 213 17.08 -11.56 -1.95
N MET A 214 17.45 -10.84 -0.91
CA MET A 214 16.55 -9.94 -0.18
C MET A 214 17.26 -8.62 0.08
N ASN A 215 16.63 -7.52 -0.28
CA ASN A 215 17.09 -6.19 0.15
C ASN A 215 16.81 -5.98 1.66
N ALA A 216 17.22 -4.83 2.20
CA ALA A 216 17.09 -4.58 3.64
C ALA A 216 15.64 -4.47 4.10
N THR A 217 14.80 -3.75 3.32
CA THR A 217 13.37 -3.57 3.65
C THR A 217 12.60 -4.88 3.52
N TYR A 218 12.93 -5.73 2.55
CA TYR A 218 12.31 -7.06 2.44
C TYR A 218 12.64 -7.95 3.65
N ARG A 219 13.92 -7.96 4.09
CA ARG A 219 14.29 -8.68 5.33
C ARG A 219 13.52 -8.18 6.56
N GLU A 220 13.25 -6.87 6.64
CA GLU A 220 12.39 -6.32 7.69
C GLU A 220 10.96 -6.83 7.55
N MET A 221 10.37 -6.79 6.34
CA MET A 221 9.03 -7.32 6.07
C MET A 221 8.92 -8.84 6.27
N ALA A 222 10.02 -9.59 6.19
CA ALA A 222 10.01 -11.03 6.46
C ALA A 222 9.58 -11.38 7.91
N LYS A 223 9.63 -10.43 8.84
CA LYS A 223 9.06 -10.58 10.20
C LYS A 223 7.54 -10.83 10.16
N LEU A 224 6.85 -10.40 9.11
CA LEU A 224 5.42 -10.69 8.92
C LEU A 224 5.11 -12.19 8.86
N ARG A 225 6.07 -13.04 8.51
CA ARG A 225 5.89 -14.50 8.58
C ARG A 225 5.48 -15.01 9.96
N THR A 226 5.73 -14.24 11.01
CA THR A 226 5.34 -14.53 12.40
C THR A 226 4.39 -13.50 13.00
N LEU A 227 4.36 -12.29 12.46
CA LEU A 227 3.51 -11.20 12.95
C LEU A 227 2.18 -11.07 12.21
N TYR A 228 2.07 -11.64 11.00
CA TYR A 228 0.83 -11.56 10.23
C TYR A 228 -0.30 -12.28 10.95
N PRO A 229 -1.51 -11.70 11.07
CA PRO A 229 -2.63 -12.32 11.78
C PRO A 229 -2.98 -13.70 11.22
N ASN A 230 -2.94 -14.71 12.10
CA ASN A 230 -3.06 -16.11 11.70
C ASN A 230 -4.46 -16.45 11.19
N LYS A 231 -4.57 -16.72 9.88
CA LYS A 231 -5.81 -17.14 9.20
C LYS A 231 -6.97 -16.13 9.33
N GLU A 232 -6.65 -14.84 9.53
CA GLU A 232 -7.67 -13.80 9.64
C GLU A 232 -7.85 -12.99 8.34
N ILE A 233 -6.80 -12.85 7.51
CA ILE A 233 -6.78 -11.93 6.37
C ILE A 233 -6.81 -12.69 5.05
N ASP A 234 -7.78 -12.34 4.18
CA ASP A 234 -7.79 -12.77 2.79
C ASP A 234 -6.91 -11.82 1.95
N VAL A 235 -6.06 -12.37 1.06
CA VAL A 235 -5.08 -11.60 0.28
C VAL A 235 -5.27 -11.84 -1.22
N LEU A 236 -5.36 -10.74 -1.98
CA LEU A 236 -5.32 -10.71 -3.44
C LEU A 236 -4.09 -9.94 -3.91
N ASN A 237 -3.22 -10.59 -4.68
CA ASN A 237 -2.05 -9.96 -5.30
C ASN A 237 -2.27 -9.86 -6.82
N ILE A 238 -2.38 -8.65 -7.34
CA ILE A 238 -2.57 -8.36 -8.77
C ILE A 238 -1.25 -7.84 -9.33
N ILE A 239 -0.74 -8.53 -10.33
CA ILE A 239 0.52 -8.18 -11.01
C ILE A 239 0.27 -7.92 -12.50
N GLY A 240 1.03 -7.00 -13.08
CA GLY A 240 1.04 -6.74 -14.51
C GLY A 240 2.16 -7.48 -15.22
N ASN A 241 1.94 -7.91 -16.46
CA ASN A 241 2.96 -8.47 -17.31
C ASN A 241 2.78 -8.02 -18.78
N ILE A 242 3.59 -7.04 -19.18
CA ILE A 242 3.63 -6.56 -20.58
C ILE A 242 4.70 -7.28 -21.41
N GLY A 243 5.33 -8.30 -20.83
CA GLY A 243 6.49 -9.02 -21.35
C GLY A 243 7.70 -8.91 -20.44
N GLY A 244 8.66 -9.85 -20.58
CA GLY A 244 9.86 -9.86 -19.76
C GLY A 244 9.64 -10.03 -18.25
N ASN A 245 8.50 -10.59 -17.84
CA ASN A 245 8.10 -10.76 -16.44
C ASN A 245 8.10 -9.42 -15.66
N SER A 246 7.46 -8.41 -16.22
CA SER A 246 7.39 -7.07 -15.66
C SER A 246 6.14 -6.34 -16.14
N ASP A 247 5.64 -5.40 -15.34
CA ASP A 247 4.64 -4.41 -15.73
C ASP A 247 5.28 -3.12 -16.32
N GLY A 248 6.59 -3.17 -16.63
CA GLY A 248 7.36 -2.03 -17.13
C GLY A 248 8.09 -1.23 -16.04
N ILE A 249 7.65 -1.31 -14.80
CA ILE A 249 8.24 -0.63 -13.63
C ILE A 249 8.68 -1.65 -12.59
N VAL A 250 7.82 -2.59 -12.23
CA VAL A 250 8.07 -3.63 -11.23
C VAL A 250 8.33 -4.95 -11.92
N LYS A 251 9.42 -5.62 -11.57
CA LYS A 251 9.65 -7.02 -11.97
C LYS A 251 8.69 -7.93 -11.21
N ASN A 252 8.07 -8.88 -11.90
CA ASN A 252 7.10 -9.80 -11.29
C ASN A 252 7.68 -10.57 -10.11
N ALA A 253 8.99 -10.89 -10.12
CA ALA A 253 9.65 -11.52 -8.99
C ALA A 253 9.54 -10.68 -7.68
N SER A 254 9.61 -9.34 -7.80
CA SER A 254 9.40 -8.45 -6.64
C SER A 254 7.95 -8.46 -6.15
N SER A 255 6.98 -8.42 -7.07
CA SER A 255 5.54 -8.47 -6.70
C SER A 255 5.12 -9.85 -6.18
N LEU A 256 5.63 -10.93 -6.77
CA LEU A 256 5.33 -12.31 -6.36
C LEU A 256 5.93 -12.66 -5.00
N SER A 257 6.97 -11.95 -4.56
CA SER A 257 7.59 -12.20 -3.26
C SER A 257 6.68 -11.87 -2.06
N LEU A 258 5.53 -11.21 -2.27
CA LEU A 258 4.48 -11.06 -1.25
C LEU A 258 4.02 -12.43 -0.71
N GLU A 259 3.93 -13.44 -1.55
CA GLU A 259 3.50 -14.78 -1.16
C GLU A 259 4.30 -15.32 0.01
N TYR A 260 5.63 -15.26 -0.09
CA TYR A 260 6.51 -15.73 0.98
C TYR A 260 6.29 -14.97 2.30
N LEU A 261 5.96 -13.68 2.23
CA LEU A 261 5.77 -12.85 3.43
C LEU A 261 4.48 -13.19 4.18
N VAL A 262 3.37 -13.44 3.47
CA VAL A 262 2.04 -13.47 4.08
C VAL A 262 1.26 -14.77 3.88
N ALA A 263 1.45 -15.50 2.78
CA ALA A 263 0.64 -16.67 2.45
C ALA A 263 0.61 -17.77 3.52
N PRO A 264 1.73 -18.08 4.22
CA PRO A 264 1.71 -19.09 5.27
C PRO A 264 0.73 -18.79 6.42
N MET A 265 0.51 -17.51 6.70
CA MET A 265 -0.35 -17.04 7.80
C MET A 265 -1.69 -16.49 7.31
N ALA A 266 -1.83 -16.15 6.04
CA ALA A 266 -3.08 -15.64 5.47
C ALA A 266 -4.21 -16.67 5.55
N LYS A 267 -5.44 -16.20 5.63
CA LYS A 267 -6.63 -17.04 5.52
C LYS A 267 -6.76 -17.60 4.10
N SER A 268 -6.54 -16.76 3.10
CA SER A 268 -6.38 -17.14 1.70
C SER A 268 -5.36 -16.23 1.02
N TYR A 269 -4.70 -16.76 -0.01
CA TYR A 269 -3.79 -16.01 -0.86
C TYR A 269 -4.03 -16.34 -2.33
N ARG A 270 -4.25 -15.35 -3.15
CA ARG A 270 -4.49 -15.51 -4.58
C ARG A 270 -3.67 -14.51 -5.38
N VAL A 271 -3.05 -14.98 -6.46
CA VAL A 271 -2.37 -14.14 -7.46
C VAL A 271 -3.24 -14.04 -8.71
N VAL A 272 -3.33 -12.84 -9.27
CA VAL A 272 -3.93 -12.58 -10.59
C VAL A 272 -2.90 -11.85 -11.44
N THR A 273 -2.55 -12.43 -12.58
CA THR A 273 -1.68 -11.80 -13.57
C THR A 273 -2.51 -11.17 -14.67
N ILE A 274 -2.38 -9.85 -14.80
CA ILE A 274 -2.93 -9.10 -15.94
C ILE A 274 -1.88 -9.08 -17.04
N THR A 275 -2.27 -9.43 -18.26
CA THR A 275 -1.33 -9.51 -19.39
C THR A 275 -1.74 -8.58 -20.53
N GLY A 276 -0.79 -8.27 -21.41
CA GLY A 276 -1.03 -7.46 -22.59
C GLY A 276 -0.80 -5.97 -22.36
N LYS A 277 -1.14 -5.16 -23.37
CA LYS A 277 -0.79 -3.73 -23.42
C LYS A 277 -1.31 -2.91 -22.22
N ASN A 278 -2.48 -3.25 -21.69
CA ASN A 278 -3.09 -2.53 -20.57
C ASN A 278 -2.64 -3.07 -19.19
N ALA A 279 -1.59 -3.90 -19.16
CA ALA A 279 -0.99 -4.42 -17.94
C ALA A 279 0.24 -3.61 -17.48
N GLU A 280 0.51 -2.47 -18.11
CA GLU A 280 1.53 -1.52 -17.66
C GLU A 280 1.22 -1.04 -16.24
N HIS A 281 2.27 -0.79 -15.47
CA HIS A 281 2.20 -0.44 -14.05
C HIS A 281 1.16 0.64 -13.73
N GLY A 282 1.22 1.79 -14.42
CA GLY A 282 0.26 2.89 -14.25
C GLY A 282 -1.12 2.60 -14.84
N GLN A 283 -1.24 1.63 -15.74
CA GLN A 283 -2.52 1.26 -16.36
C GLN A 283 -3.31 0.24 -15.51
N LEU A 284 -2.68 -0.41 -14.54
CA LEU A 284 -3.36 -1.38 -13.68
C LEU A 284 -4.54 -0.74 -12.92
N THR A 285 -4.43 0.52 -12.50
CA THR A 285 -5.50 1.24 -11.80
C THR A 285 -6.63 1.71 -12.72
N TYR A 286 -6.44 1.59 -14.04
CA TYR A 286 -7.43 1.93 -15.08
C TYR A 286 -7.94 0.69 -15.82
N ASN A 287 -7.55 -0.51 -15.37
CA ASN A 287 -7.81 -1.75 -16.07
C ASN A 287 -9.11 -2.40 -15.59
N LYS A 288 -10.07 -2.61 -16.52
CA LYS A 288 -11.39 -3.21 -16.21
C LYS A 288 -11.31 -4.62 -15.62
N GLN A 289 -10.26 -5.40 -15.93
CA GLN A 289 -10.07 -6.71 -15.31
C GLN A 289 -9.64 -6.56 -13.85
N VAL A 290 -8.77 -5.59 -13.55
CA VAL A 290 -8.35 -5.24 -12.18
C VAL A 290 -9.57 -4.80 -11.37
N GLU A 291 -10.37 -3.84 -11.89
CA GLU A 291 -11.59 -3.36 -11.24
C GLU A 291 -12.53 -4.54 -10.88
N LYS A 292 -12.79 -5.44 -11.86
CA LYS A 292 -13.63 -6.63 -11.63
C LYS A 292 -13.06 -7.56 -10.56
N GLN A 293 -11.74 -7.80 -10.55
CA GLN A 293 -11.11 -8.64 -9.53
C GLN A 293 -11.23 -8.05 -8.13
N ILE A 294 -11.05 -6.75 -7.99
CA ILE A 294 -11.17 -6.02 -6.73
C ILE A 294 -12.60 -6.06 -6.20
N ILE A 295 -13.59 -5.73 -7.04
CA ILE A 295 -15.01 -5.73 -6.68
C ILE A 295 -15.45 -7.11 -6.21
N ASN A 296 -15.13 -8.14 -6.99
CA ASN A 296 -15.46 -9.51 -6.62
C ASN A 296 -14.82 -9.92 -5.29
N PHE A 297 -13.54 -9.63 -5.12
CA PHE A 297 -12.80 -10.05 -3.93
C PHE A 297 -13.24 -9.31 -2.67
N LEU A 298 -13.45 -8.00 -2.75
CA LEU A 298 -13.76 -7.21 -1.56
C LEU A 298 -15.21 -7.37 -1.12
N TRP A 299 -16.17 -7.42 -2.05
CA TRP A 299 -17.58 -7.19 -1.72
C TRP A 299 -18.56 -8.26 -2.21
N LEU A 300 -18.18 -9.14 -3.17
CA LEU A 300 -19.08 -10.13 -3.75
C LEU A 300 -18.73 -11.58 -3.40
N GLN A 301 -17.66 -11.82 -2.62
CA GLN A 301 -17.24 -13.16 -2.15
C GLN A 301 -17.47 -13.32 -0.66
#